data_f157e15afbc984b01d0cd5eef0355dc5
#
_entry.id   f157e15afbc984b01d0cd5eef0355dc5
#
_cell.length_a   1.000
_cell.length_b   1.000
_cell.length_c   1.000
_cell.angle_alpha   90.00
_cell.angle_beta   90.00
_cell.angle_gamma   90.00
#
_symmetry.space_group_name_H-M   'P 1'
#
loop_
_entity.id
_entity.type
_entity.pdbx_description
1 polymer ?
#
loop_
_entity_poly.entity_id
_entity_poly.type
_entity_poly.pdbx_seq_one_letter_code
_entity_poly.pdbx_strand_id
1 'polypeptide(L)'
;MDGRNRPMSQDSLDDFKAYQLAMELFDLVLEDIAPLTKKSALQKIVSQQLGSADSIAANIEEGHGRETTKEYIRFLVFARGSARETKGRYIRIRKWFDEELIKNRCDKCDHIIAILTKTIVSLRKRT
;
A
#
# COMPACT_ATOMS: atom_id res chain seq x y z
N MET A 1 -29.94 12.03 -2.46
CA MET A 1 -29.41 11.13 -1.44
C MET A 1 -28.54 11.90 -0.47
N ASP A 2 -28.72 11.66 0.80
CA ASP A 2 -27.89 12.25 1.84
C ASP A 2 -26.49 11.64 1.77
N GLY A 3 -25.45 12.46 1.76
CA GLY A 3 -24.06 11.98 1.73
C GLY A 3 -23.68 11.07 2.87
N ARG A 4 -24.35 11.21 4.03
CA ARG A 4 -24.09 10.37 5.19
C ARG A 4 -24.55 8.93 5.01
N ASN A 5 -25.54 8.72 4.15
CA ASN A 5 -26.11 7.41 3.87
C ASN A 5 -25.57 6.79 2.60
N ARG A 6 -24.67 7.49 1.94
CA ARG A 6 -24.06 6.98 0.72
C ARG A 6 -23.12 5.83 1.09
N PRO A 7 -23.27 4.66 0.47
CA PRO A 7 -22.35 3.57 0.73
C PRO A 7 -20.92 3.98 0.31
N MET A 8 -19.94 3.27 0.84
CA MET A 8 -18.56 3.49 0.43
C MET A 8 -18.49 3.31 -1.09
N SER A 9 -18.21 4.38 -1.79
CA SER A 9 -18.25 4.42 -3.24
C SER A 9 -16.84 4.45 -3.81
N GLN A 10 -16.73 4.15 -5.11
CA GLN A 10 -15.48 4.27 -5.84
C GLN A 10 -14.93 5.70 -5.73
N ASP A 11 -15.80 6.71 -5.79
CA ASP A 11 -15.38 8.11 -5.67
C ASP A 11 -14.71 8.38 -4.33
N SER A 12 -15.28 7.86 -3.22
CA SER A 12 -14.72 8.02 -1.90
C SER A 12 -13.36 7.33 -1.78
N LEU A 13 -13.23 6.15 -2.37
CA LEU A 13 -11.98 5.40 -2.40
C LEU A 13 -10.92 6.14 -3.21
N ASP A 14 -11.30 6.64 -4.40
CA ASP A 14 -10.39 7.35 -5.28
C ASP A 14 -9.87 8.64 -4.65
N ASP A 15 -10.62 9.25 -3.73
CA ASP A 15 -10.22 10.46 -3.01
C ASP A 15 -9.28 10.17 -1.85
N PHE A 16 -9.15 8.92 -1.44
CA PHE A 16 -8.29 8.57 -0.31
C PHE A 16 -6.82 8.61 -0.74
N LYS A 17 -6.06 9.52 -0.14
CA LYS A 17 -4.66 9.77 -0.54
C LYS A 17 -3.80 8.52 -0.42
N ALA A 18 -3.97 7.74 0.64
CA ALA A 18 -3.20 6.50 0.80
C ALA A 18 -3.45 5.52 -0.34
N TYR A 19 -4.68 5.44 -0.83
CA TYR A 19 -5.03 4.59 -1.95
C TYR A 19 -4.36 5.08 -3.23
N GLN A 20 -4.41 6.39 -3.50
CA GLN A 20 -3.77 6.98 -4.67
C GLN A 20 -2.27 6.68 -4.68
N LEU A 21 -1.63 6.85 -3.52
CA LEU A 21 -0.19 6.58 -3.39
C LEU A 21 0.13 5.10 -3.53
N ALA A 22 -0.76 4.22 -3.03
CA ALA A 22 -0.58 2.77 -3.17
C ALA A 22 -0.63 2.36 -4.65
N MET A 23 -1.54 2.95 -5.42
CA MET A 23 -1.64 2.68 -6.86
C MET A 23 -0.40 3.17 -7.60
N GLU A 24 0.09 4.36 -7.28
CA GLU A 24 1.33 4.89 -7.86
C GLU A 24 2.52 3.99 -7.52
N LEU A 25 2.62 3.57 -6.27
CA LEU A 25 3.71 2.69 -5.83
C LEU A 25 3.67 1.36 -6.56
N PHE A 26 2.48 0.81 -6.75
CA PHE A 26 2.34 -0.46 -7.47
C PHE A 26 2.90 -0.34 -8.89
N ASP A 27 2.57 0.73 -9.60
CA ASP A 27 3.08 0.96 -10.95
C ASP A 27 4.61 1.08 -10.95
N LEU A 28 5.18 1.76 -9.96
CA LEU A 28 6.63 1.89 -9.84
C LEU A 28 7.28 0.55 -9.54
N VAL A 29 6.66 -0.26 -8.69
CA VAL A 29 7.17 -1.60 -8.39
C VAL A 29 7.20 -2.45 -9.65
N LEU A 30 6.15 -2.41 -10.47
CA LEU A 30 6.11 -3.15 -11.74
C LEU A 30 7.29 -2.76 -12.62
N GLU A 31 7.57 -1.47 -12.74
CA GLU A 31 8.71 -0.99 -13.53
C GLU A 31 10.04 -1.43 -12.93
N ASP A 32 10.17 -1.28 -11.62
CA ASP A 32 11.44 -1.56 -10.93
C ASP A 32 11.81 -3.03 -10.99
N ILE A 33 10.85 -3.95 -10.82
CA ILE A 33 11.15 -5.37 -10.78
C ILE A 33 11.24 -6.00 -12.16
N ALA A 34 10.75 -5.35 -13.21
CA ALA A 34 10.73 -5.92 -14.56
C ALA A 34 12.09 -6.46 -15.00
N PRO A 35 13.22 -5.72 -14.85
CA PRO A 35 14.52 -6.26 -15.22
C PRO A 35 14.97 -7.47 -14.41
N LEU A 36 14.43 -7.64 -13.20
CA LEU A 36 14.81 -8.72 -12.29
C LEU A 36 14.06 -10.02 -12.58
N THR A 37 12.99 -9.96 -13.35
CA THR A 37 12.16 -11.14 -13.64
C THR A 37 12.91 -12.22 -14.43
N LYS A 38 13.96 -11.84 -15.12
CA LYS A 38 14.80 -12.75 -15.92
C LYS A 38 15.81 -13.52 -15.07
N LYS A 39 15.98 -13.13 -13.82
CA LYS A 39 16.96 -13.75 -12.92
C LYS A 39 16.26 -14.81 -12.07
N SER A 40 16.50 -16.09 -12.39
CA SER A 40 15.81 -17.19 -11.71
C SER A 40 16.02 -17.18 -10.20
N ALA A 41 17.20 -16.78 -9.75
CA ALA A 41 17.51 -16.70 -8.31
C ALA A 41 16.67 -15.64 -7.57
N LEU A 42 16.13 -14.66 -8.29
CA LEU A 42 15.38 -13.55 -7.69
C LEU A 42 13.87 -13.68 -7.85
N GLN A 43 13.37 -14.73 -8.48
CA GLN A 43 11.96 -14.86 -8.78
C GLN A 43 11.07 -14.81 -7.56
N LYS A 44 11.48 -15.45 -6.47
CA LYS A 44 10.71 -15.43 -5.23
C LYS A 44 10.61 -14.01 -4.66
N ILE A 45 11.72 -13.29 -4.66
CA ILE A 45 11.77 -11.90 -4.18
C ILE A 45 10.90 -11.01 -5.05
N VAL A 46 10.99 -11.16 -6.36
CA VAL A 46 10.16 -10.42 -7.33
C VAL A 46 8.68 -10.65 -7.05
N SER A 47 8.29 -11.92 -6.91
CA SER A 47 6.91 -12.29 -6.65
C SER A 47 6.41 -11.71 -5.32
N GLN A 48 7.24 -11.77 -4.27
CA GLN A 48 6.88 -11.22 -2.97
C GLN A 48 6.76 -9.70 -2.98
N GLN A 49 7.64 -9.02 -3.74
CA GLN A 49 7.58 -7.56 -3.83
C GLN A 49 6.32 -7.12 -4.55
N LEU A 50 5.99 -7.78 -5.63
CA LEU A 50 4.76 -7.50 -6.37
C LEU A 50 3.55 -7.78 -5.48
N GLY A 51 3.56 -8.90 -4.77
CA GLY A 51 2.46 -9.30 -3.89
C GLY A 51 2.23 -8.30 -2.75
N SER A 52 3.29 -7.85 -2.07
CA SER A 52 3.12 -6.91 -0.96
C SER A 52 2.67 -5.53 -1.46
N ALA A 53 3.22 -5.07 -2.58
CA ALA A 53 2.80 -3.80 -3.16
C ALA A 53 1.31 -3.85 -3.59
N ASP A 54 0.88 -4.95 -4.21
CA ASP A 54 -0.51 -5.15 -4.57
C ASP A 54 -1.40 -5.17 -3.33
N SER A 55 -0.95 -5.82 -2.27
CA SER A 55 -1.73 -5.96 -1.04
C SER A 55 -2.03 -4.63 -0.34
N ILE A 56 -1.24 -3.59 -0.56
CA ILE A 56 -1.53 -2.28 0.03
C ILE A 56 -2.89 -1.80 -0.49
N ALA A 57 -3.02 -1.67 -1.80
CA ALA A 57 -4.26 -1.20 -2.43
C ALA A 57 -5.41 -2.18 -2.19
N ALA A 58 -5.15 -3.48 -2.31
CA ALA A 58 -6.18 -4.50 -2.15
C ALA A 58 -6.80 -4.47 -0.76
N ASN A 59 -5.99 -4.29 0.29
CA ASN A 59 -6.51 -4.21 1.66
C ASN A 59 -7.29 -2.92 1.91
N ILE A 60 -6.87 -1.81 1.32
CA ILE A 60 -7.63 -0.56 1.42
C ILE A 60 -9.00 -0.74 0.76
N GLU A 61 -9.03 -1.34 -0.43
CA GLU A 61 -10.28 -1.63 -1.16
C GLU A 61 -11.19 -2.52 -0.33
N GLU A 62 -10.64 -3.60 0.21
CA GLU A 62 -11.39 -4.56 1.00
C GLU A 62 -11.99 -3.90 2.25
N GLY A 63 -11.20 -3.08 2.94
CA GLY A 63 -11.66 -2.37 4.12
C GLY A 63 -12.77 -1.38 3.82
N HIS A 64 -12.69 -0.73 2.67
CA HIS A 64 -13.70 0.24 2.24
C HIS A 64 -15.07 -0.39 2.06
N GLY A 65 -15.12 -1.67 1.70
CA GLY A 65 -16.37 -2.40 1.52
C GLY A 65 -16.96 -3.00 2.79
N ARG A 66 -16.29 -2.85 3.94
CA ARG A 66 -16.75 -3.46 5.19
C ARG A 66 -17.85 -2.65 5.87
N GLU A 67 -18.69 -3.34 6.62
CA GLU A 67 -19.86 -2.73 7.27
C GLU A 67 -19.54 -1.97 8.55
N THR A 68 -18.44 -2.34 9.24
CA THR A 68 -18.10 -1.73 10.52
C THR A 68 -16.77 -1.00 10.45
N THR A 69 -16.65 0.05 11.26
CA THR A 69 -15.40 0.79 11.40
C THR A 69 -14.28 -0.10 11.93
N LYS A 70 -14.61 -0.99 12.85
CA LYS A 70 -13.62 -1.92 13.42
C LYS A 70 -13.01 -2.81 12.35
N GLU A 71 -13.81 -3.34 11.44
CA GLU A 71 -13.31 -4.15 10.32
C GLU A 71 -12.51 -3.31 9.36
N TYR A 72 -12.95 -2.10 9.07
CA TYR A 72 -12.20 -1.18 8.22
C TYR A 72 -10.80 -0.95 8.77
N ILE A 73 -10.70 -0.64 10.08
CA ILE A 73 -9.40 -0.44 10.75
C ILE A 73 -8.51 -1.67 10.56
N ARG A 74 -9.07 -2.85 10.72
CA ARG A 74 -8.31 -4.10 10.57
C ARG A 74 -7.63 -4.19 9.20
N PHE A 75 -8.36 -3.87 8.13
CA PHE A 75 -7.80 -3.91 6.78
C PHE A 75 -6.79 -2.79 6.54
N LEU A 76 -6.99 -1.62 7.15
CA LEU A 76 -5.97 -0.56 7.07
C LEU A 76 -4.68 -0.96 7.78
N VAL A 77 -4.77 -1.70 8.88
CA VAL A 77 -3.59 -2.25 9.58
C VAL A 77 -2.87 -3.26 8.67
N PHE A 78 -3.60 -4.11 7.96
CA PHE A 78 -3.00 -5.04 6.99
C PHE A 78 -2.31 -4.27 5.85
N ALA A 79 -2.96 -3.24 5.32
CA ALA A 79 -2.37 -2.41 4.26
C ALA A 79 -1.07 -1.77 4.73
N ARG A 80 -1.05 -1.25 5.95
CA ARG A 80 0.14 -0.65 6.55
C ARG A 80 1.28 -1.67 6.68
N GLY A 81 0.96 -2.88 7.10
CA GLY A 81 1.93 -3.97 7.16
C GLY A 81 2.52 -4.30 5.80
N SER A 82 1.68 -4.31 4.77
CA SER A 82 2.13 -4.56 3.39
C SER A 82 3.06 -3.45 2.90
N ALA A 83 2.79 -2.19 3.26
CA ALA A 83 3.67 -1.08 2.93
C ALA A 83 5.04 -1.22 3.61
N ARG A 84 5.06 -1.66 4.86
CA ARG A 84 6.31 -1.94 5.57
C ARG A 84 7.11 -3.06 4.92
N GLU A 85 6.44 -4.13 4.50
CA GLU A 85 7.09 -5.24 3.80
C GLU A 85 7.70 -4.77 2.48
N THR A 86 6.97 -3.96 1.73
CA THR A 86 7.44 -3.43 0.45
C THR A 86 8.69 -2.57 0.66
N LYS A 87 8.67 -1.70 1.67
CA LYS A 87 9.82 -0.86 2.03
C LYS A 87 11.03 -1.72 2.41
N GLY A 88 10.82 -2.68 3.31
CA GLY A 88 11.90 -3.55 3.79
C GLY A 88 12.55 -4.32 2.66
N ARG A 89 11.75 -4.77 1.69
CA ARG A 89 12.27 -5.51 0.56
C ARG A 89 13.06 -4.61 -0.39
N TYR A 90 12.63 -3.37 -0.64
CA TYR A 90 13.45 -2.42 -1.40
C TYR A 90 14.82 -2.25 -0.76
N ILE A 91 14.87 -2.13 0.56
CA ILE A 91 16.14 -2.00 1.28
C ILE A 91 17.01 -3.24 1.07
N ARG A 92 16.41 -4.43 1.14
CA ARG A 92 17.16 -5.69 0.98
C ARG A 92 17.68 -5.89 -0.43
N ILE A 93 16.95 -5.42 -1.46
CA ILE A 93 17.38 -5.57 -2.86
C ILE A 93 18.06 -4.31 -3.41
N ARG A 94 18.51 -3.42 -2.54
CA ARG A 94 19.06 -2.13 -2.92
C ARG A 94 20.25 -2.21 -3.89
N LYS A 95 20.98 -3.31 -3.85
CA LYS A 95 22.14 -3.48 -4.72
C LYS A 95 21.81 -3.50 -6.22
N TRP A 96 20.54 -3.73 -6.54
CA TRP A 96 20.08 -3.79 -7.92
C TRP A 96 19.59 -2.44 -8.46
N PHE A 97 19.66 -1.39 -7.63
CA PHE A 97 19.06 -0.10 -7.96
C PHE A 97 19.98 1.05 -7.54
N ASP A 98 19.71 2.21 -8.13
CA ASP A 98 20.37 3.45 -7.71
C ASP A 98 19.91 3.83 -6.31
N GLU A 99 20.80 4.45 -5.56
CA GLU A 99 20.50 4.90 -4.19
C GLU A 99 19.33 5.86 -4.15
N GLU A 100 19.26 6.78 -5.12
CA GLU A 100 18.15 7.74 -5.20
C GLU A 100 16.80 7.07 -5.44
N LEU A 101 16.77 6.02 -6.24
CA LEU A 101 15.54 5.27 -6.49
C LEU A 101 15.07 4.62 -5.20
N ILE A 102 15.98 3.98 -4.48
CA ILE A 102 15.64 3.31 -3.22
C ILE A 102 15.10 4.33 -2.21
N LYS A 103 15.76 5.49 -2.10
CA LYS A 103 15.29 6.55 -1.21
C LYS A 103 13.88 7.01 -1.58
N ASN A 104 13.64 7.23 -2.87
CA ASN A 104 12.32 7.64 -3.37
C ASN A 104 11.23 6.61 -3.02
N ARG A 105 11.51 5.33 -3.24
CA ARG A 105 10.54 4.26 -2.98
C ARG A 105 10.28 4.11 -1.48
N CYS A 106 11.32 4.20 -0.67
CA CYS A 106 11.16 4.14 0.79
C CYS A 106 10.35 5.32 1.31
N ASP A 107 10.60 6.52 0.78
CA ASP A 107 9.84 7.71 1.16
C ASP A 107 8.36 7.56 0.80
N LYS A 108 8.05 6.97 -0.35
CA LYS A 108 6.67 6.70 -0.76
C LYS A 108 5.99 5.70 0.17
N CYS A 109 6.68 4.64 0.55
CA CYS A 109 6.17 3.69 1.53
C CYS A 109 5.91 4.36 2.87
N ASP A 110 6.85 5.18 3.34
CA ASP A 110 6.71 5.91 4.61
C ASP A 110 5.54 6.87 4.58
N HIS A 111 5.30 7.52 3.45
CA HIS A 111 4.16 8.42 3.30
C HIS A 111 2.84 7.66 3.43
N ILE A 112 2.73 6.52 2.76
CA ILE A 112 1.54 5.65 2.87
C ILE A 112 1.34 5.21 4.32
N ILE A 113 2.42 4.74 4.96
CA ILE A 113 2.39 4.28 6.36
C ILE A 113 1.90 5.41 7.28
N ALA A 114 2.40 6.62 7.07
CA ALA A 114 2.02 7.78 7.89
C ALA A 114 0.53 8.12 7.75
N ILE A 115 0.02 8.12 6.51
CA ILE A 115 -1.40 8.40 6.27
C ILE A 115 -2.27 7.32 6.90
N LEU A 116 -1.92 6.05 6.68
CA LEU A 116 -2.68 4.94 7.24
C LEU A 116 -2.68 4.98 8.77
N THR A 117 -1.52 5.26 9.37
CA THR A 117 -1.40 5.36 10.83
C THR A 117 -2.31 6.46 11.37
N LYS A 118 -2.27 7.63 10.74
CA LYS A 118 -3.11 8.78 11.16
C LYS A 118 -4.59 8.45 11.00
N THR A 119 -4.96 7.80 9.92
CA THR A 119 -6.35 7.40 9.66
C THR A 119 -6.81 6.38 10.70
N ILE A 120 -5.99 5.37 11.00
CA ILE A 120 -6.29 4.34 11.99
C ILE A 120 -6.52 4.98 13.37
N VAL A 121 -5.61 5.87 13.78
CA VAL A 121 -5.73 6.57 15.08
C VAL A 121 -7.04 7.36 15.14
N SER A 122 -7.35 8.09 14.07
CA SER A 122 -8.57 8.88 13.99
C SER A 122 -9.82 8.00 14.10
N LEU A 123 -9.84 6.88 13.38
CA LEU A 123 -10.98 5.96 13.39
C LEU A 123 -11.15 5.28 14.75
N ARG A 124 -10.07 4.95 15.43
CA ARG A 124 -10.12 4.32 16.77
C ARG A 124 -10.79 5.21 17.80
N LYS A 125 -10.69 6.52 17.64
CA LYS A 125 -11.34 7.48 18.55
C LYS A 125 -12.86 7.47 18.39
N ARG A 126 -13.37 6.90 17.30
CA ARG A 126 -14.81 6.84 17.01
C ARG A 126 -15.45 5.52 17.46
N THR A 127 -14.64 4.58 17.90
CA THR A 127 -15.14 3.24 18.28
C THR A 127 -15.14 3.00 19.81
#